data_4fa0a0f8a93826a71c46e58b9f3a3877
#
_entry.id   4fa0a0f8a93826a71c46e58b9f3a3877
#
_cell.length_a   1.000
_cell.length_b   1.000
_cell.length_c   1.000
_cell.angle_alpha   90.00
_cell.angle_beta   90.00
_cell.angle_gamma   90.00
#
_symmetry.space_group_name_H-M   'P 1'
#
loop_
_entity.id
_entity.type
_entity.pdbx_description
1 polymer ?
#
loop_
_entity_poly.entity_id
_entity_poly.type
_entity_poly.pdbx_seq_one_letter_code
_entity_poly.pdbx_strand_id
1 'polypeptide(L)'
;MKFFIDTANVDEIREAAAMGVIAGVTTNPSLIAKEGRDYATVLKEITTIVDGPISGEVKATTTDAEGMIAEGRAIAAMHKNMVVKIPMTAEGLKAVKALTAEGIHTNVTLVFSANQALLAARAGATYVSPFLGRLDDISTPGIDLINQIVQIFDNYADIDTQIIAASIRNPIHVTDCALAGADIATVPYKVIMQMIHHPLTDEGIVKFQKDYTAVFGK
;
A
#
# COMPACT_ATOMS: atom_id res chain seq x y z
N MET A 1 3.83 -2.14 -12.21
CA MET A 1 3.41 -2.07 -10.79
C MET A 1 4.13 -0.92 -10.09
N LYS A 2 3.41 -0.05 -9.37
CA LYS A 2 3.99 1.01 -8.54
C LYS A 2 4.30 0.45 -7.15
N PHE A 3 5.24 1.08 -6.43
CA PHE A 3 5.49 0.76 -5.03
C PHE A 3 4.93 1.84 -4.11
N PHE A 4 4.19 1.42 -3.09
CA PHE A 4 3.94 2.22 -1.91
C PHE A 4 4.79 1.65 -0.77
N ILE A 5 5.12 2.47 0.22
CA ILE A 5 5.76 1.98 1.44
C ILE A 5 4.70 1.77 2.54
N ASP A 6 4.77 0.64 3.24
CA ASP A 6 3.85 0.28 4.33
C ASP A 6 4.51 0.55 5.68
N THR A 7 4.48 1.80 6.11
CA THR A 7 5.05 2.25 7.39
C THR A 7 4.48 3.59 7.82
N ALA A 8 4.54 3.89 9.12
CA ALA A 8 4.29 5.22 9.68
C ALA A 8 5.59 5.88 10.18
N ASN A 9 6.73 5.21 10.05
CA ASN A 9 8.03 5.75 10.42
C ASN A 9 8.52 6.74 9.36
N VAL A 10 8.64 7.99 9.77
CA VAL A 10 8.94 9.10 8.86
C VAL A 10 10.36 9.00 8.28
N ASP A 11 11.31 8.47 9.04
CA ASP A 11 12.71 8.33 8.58
C ASP A 11 12.82 7.24 7.51
N GLU A 12 12.12 6.10 7.68
CA GLU A 12 12.00 5.06 6.63
C GLU A 12 11.37 5.62 5.35
N ILE A 13 10.33 6.46 5.49
CA ILE A 13 9.68 7.10 4.33
C ILE A 13 10.63 8.06 3.63
N ARG A 14 11.39 8.88 4.37
CA ARG A 14 12.38 9.82 3.80
C ARG A 14 13.46 9.07 3.01
N GLU A 15 13.99 8.00 3.57
CA GLU A 15 15.03 7.21 2.92
C GLU A 15 14.50 6.52 1.66
N ALA A 16 13.32 5.89 1.72
CA ALA A 16 12.70 5.29 0.55
C ALA A 16 12.33 6.32 -0.53
N ALA A 17 11.86 7.51 -0.14
CA ALA A 17 11.57 8.60 -1.06
C ALA A 17 12.84 9.14 -1.74
N ALA A 18 13.95 9.25 -1.00
CA ALA A 18 15.24 9.67 -1.56
C ALA A 18 15.78 8.70 -2.62
N MET A 19 15.46 7.40 -2.53
CA MET A 19 15.78 6.41 -3.57
C MET A 19 14.92 6.57 -4.84
N GLY A 20 13.82 7.35 -4.79
CA GLY A 20 12.94 7.60 -5.93
C GLY A 20 12.08 6.40 -6.34
N VAL A 21 11.95 5.39 -5.48
CA VAL A 21 11.25 4.13 -5.82
C VAL A 21 9.80 4.07 -5.37
N ILE A 22 9.38 4.93 -4.43
CA ILE A 22 8.01 4.92 -3.88
C ILE A 22 7.14 5.98 -4.53
N ALA A 23 5.88 5.63 -4.78
CA ALA A 23 4.86 6.50 -5.37
C ALA A 23 3.74 6.87 -4.39
N GLY A 24 3.74 6.33 -3.18
CA GLY A 24 2.73 6.57 -2.16
C GLY A 24 3.05 5.86 -0.85
N VAL A 25 2.14 6.01 0.12
CA VAL A 25 2.30 5.47 1.47
C VAL A 25 1.01 4.83 1.94
N THR A 26 1.08 3.67 2.56
CA THR A 26 -0.01 3.13 3.36
C THR A 26 0.34 3.14 4.83
N THR A 27 -0.60 3.58 5.64
CA THR A 27 -0.53 3.47 7.09
C THR A 27 -1.68 2.63 7.63
N ASN A 28 -1.61 2.27 8.88
CA ASN A 28 -2.71 1.65 9.62
C ASN A 28 -2.58 1.97 11.11
N PRO A 29 -3.66 1.78 11.91
CA PRO A 29 -3.63 2.11 13.33
C PRO A 29 -2.48 1.45 14.12
N SER A 30 -2.11 0.21 13.76
CA SER A 30 -1.03 -0.53 14.43
C SER A 30 0.35 0.05 14.12
N LEU A 31 0.59 0.51 12.89
CA LEU A 31 1.84 1.17 12.51
C LEU A 31 1.99 2.50 13.23
N ILE A 32 0.93 3.32 13.23
CA ILE A 32 0.97 4.63 13.91
C ILE A 32 1.13 4.47 15.43
N ALA A 33 0.45 3.49 16.03
CA ALA A 33 0.58 3.22 17.46
C ALA A 33 2.03 2.88 17.87
N LYS A 34 2.80 2.21 17.00
CA LYS A 34 4.22 1.92 17.25
C LYS A 34 5.11 3.16 17.31
N GLU A 35 4.76 4.21 16.58
CA GLU A 35 5.51 5.47 16.59
C GLU A 35 5.28 6.28 17.88
N GLY A 36 4.24 6.00 18.67
CA GLY A 36 3.91 6.71 19.90
C GLY A 36 3.60 8.20 19.69
N ARG A 37 3.24 8.61 18.49
CA ARG A 37 2.98 9.97 18.04
C ARG A 37 1.52 10.19 17.70
N ASP A 38 1.08 11.44 17.71
CA ASP A 38 -0.26 11.81 17.28
C ASP A 38 -0.52 11.47 15.79
N TYR A 39 -1.66 10.84 15.54
CA TYR A 39 -2.08 10.35 14.22
C TYR A 39 -2.07 11.44 13.15
N ALA A 40 -2.72 12.58 13.42
CA ALA A 40 -2.83 13.67 12.46
C ALA A 40 -1.48 14.33 12.18
N THR A 41 -0.62 14.42 13.21
CA THR A 41 0.73 14.96 13.09
C THR A 41 1.59 14.09 12.18
N VAL A 42 1.57 12.77 12.37
CA VAL A 42 2.33 11.83 11.51
C VAL A 42 1.85 11.92 10.06
N LEU A 43 0.55 11.86 9.81
CA LEU A 43 0.02 11.96 8.45
C LEU A 43 0.39 13.27 7.76
N LYS A 44 0.29 14.41 8.45
CA LYS A 44 0.70 15.71 7.91
C LYS A 44 2.20 15.75 7.57
N GLU A 45 3.05 15.17 8.40
CA GLU A 45 4.48 15.10 8.11
C GLU A 45 4.76 14.25 6.86
N ILE A 46 4.09 13.10 6.71
CA ILE A 46 4.21 12.24 5.52
C ILE A 46 3.84 13.01 4.25
N THR A 47 2.81 13.87 4.27
CA THR A 47 2.41 14.67 3.09
C THR A 47 3.49 15.67 2.63
N THR A 48 4.45 16.00 3.49
CA THR A 48 5.58 16.88 3.11
C THR A 48 6.74 16.13 2.45
N ILE A 49 6.73 14.79 2.50
CA ILE A 49 7.81 13.94 2.01
C ILE A 49 7.42 13.28 0.69
N VAL A 50 6.19 12.79 0.58
CA VAL A 50 5.70 12.03 -0.58
C VAL A 50 4.58 12.80 -1.28
N ASP A 51 4.79 13.20 -2.53
CA ASP A 51 3.74 13.78 -3.38
C ASP A 51 3.03 12.65 -4.15
N GLY A 52 2.20 11.89 -3.45
CA GLY A 52 1.45 10.76 -3.96
C GLY A 52 0.36 10.34 -2.98
N PRO A 53 -0.45 9.29 -3.31
CA PRO A 53 -1.51 8.83 -2.44
C PRO A 53 -1.00 8.38 -1.06
N ILE A 54 -1.66 8.84 0.00
CA ILE A 54 -1.33 8.50 1.39
C ILE A 54 -2.60 7.96 2.06
N SER A 55 -2.62 6.67 2.38
CA SER A 55 -3.75 6.03 3.03
C SER A 55 -3.74 6.30 4.54
N GLY A 56 -4.75 7.05 4.99
CA GLY A 56 -5.09 7.24 6.40
C GLY A 56 -6.34 6.46 6.75
N GLU A 57 -6.29 5.59 7.76
CA GLU A 57 -7.38 4.69 8.13
C GLU A 57 -8.30 5.30 9.17
N VAL A 58 -9.62 5.08 9.04
CA VAL A 58 -10.61 5.41 10.07
C VAL A 58 -10.29 4.64 11.35
N LYS A 59 -10.79 5.13 12.50
CA LYS A 59 -10.51 4.48 13.79
C LYS A 59 -11.05 3.05 13.82
N ALA A 60 -10.28 2.14 14.36
CA ALA A 60 -10.67 0.73 14.50
C ALA A 60 -11.91 0.53 15.39
N THR A 61 -12.25 1.51 16.22
CA THR A 61 -13.44 1.48 17.11
C THR A 61 -14.70 2.02 16.46
N THR A 62 -14.60 2.65 15.28
CA THR A 62 -15.76 3.18 14.54
C THR A 62 -16.30 2.08 13.64
N THR A 63 -17.52 1.61 13.94
CA THR A 63 -18.11 0.44 13.30
C THR A 63 -19.30 0.74 12.41
N ASP A 64 -19.87 1.94 12.48
CA ASP A 64 -21.02 2.40 11.69
C ASP A 64 -20.60 3.30 10.52
N ALA A 65 -21.43 3.35 9.48
CA ALA A 65 -21.14 4.10 8.27
C ALA A 65 -21.04 5.61 8.51
N GLU A 66 -21.91 6.18 9.36
CA GLU A 66 -21.95 7.63 9.63
C GLU A 66 -20.64 8.10 10.29
N GLY A 67 -20.18 7.34 11.28
CA GLY A 67 -18.89 7.61 11.94
C GLY A 67 -17.72 7.50 10.98
N MET A 68 -17.67 6.45 10.13
CA MET A 68 -16.62 6.29 9.12
C MET A 68 -16.64 7.41 8.07
N ILE A 69 -17.82 7.90 7.67
CA ILE A 69 -17.97 9.03 6.75
C ILE A 69 -17.44 10.32 7.38
N ALA A 70 -17.82 10.59 8.63
CA ALA A 70 -17.38 11.79 9.35
C ALA A 70 -15.84 11.80 9.52
N GLU A 71 -15.26 10.68 9.93
CA GLU A 71 -13.80 10.53 10.03
C GLU A 71 -13.10 10.60 8.66
N GLY A 72 -13.71 10.00 7.65
CA GLY A 72 -13.20 10.03 6.28
C GLY A 72 -13.10 11.43 5.70
N ARG A 73 -14.13 12.25 5.90
CA ARG A 73 -14.09 13.68 5.52
C ARG A 73 -12.98 14.44 6.25
N ALA A 74 -12.80 14.17 7.55
CA ALA A 74 -11.73 14.79 8.33
C ALA A 74 -10.33 14.39 7.85
N ILE A 75 -10.12 13.11 7.50
CA ILE A 75 -8.87 12.61 6.93
C ILE A 75 -8.62 13.25 5.55
N ALA A 76 -9.60 13.24 4.66
CA ALA A 76 -9.49 13.82 3.32
C ALA A 76 -9.17 15.33 3.35
N ALA A 77 -9.72 16.05 4.32
CA ALA A 77 -9.48 17.48 4.50
C ALA A 77 -8.03 17.83 4.93
N MET A 78 -7.23 16.85 5.37
CA MET A 78 -5.86 17.12 5.83
C MET A 78 -4.92 17.52 4.68
N HIS A 79 -5.07 16.88 3.51
CA HIS A 79 -4.26 17.16 2.31
C HIS A 79 -4.88 16.55 1.06
N LYS A 80 -4.61 17.13 -0.11
CA LYS A 80 -5.12 16.65 -1.43
C LYS A 80 -4.76 15.19 -1.76
N ASN A 81 -3.65 14.68 -1.20
CA ASN A 81 -3.15 13.33 -1.45
C ASN A 81 -3.71 12.26 -0.48
N MET A 82 -4.57 12.67 0.46
CA MET A 82 -5.14 11.73 1.40
C MET A 82 -6.15 10.79 0.72
N VAL A 83 -6.01 9.51 1.06
CA VAL A 83 -6.91 8.43 0.68
C VAL A 83 -7.49 7.84 1.96
N VAL A 84 -8.80 7.79 2.06
CA VAL A 84 -9.47 7.29 3.26
C VAL A 84 -9.49 5.76 3.25
N LYS A 85 -8.80 5.15 4.19
CA LYS A 85 -8.74 3.70 4.30
C LYS A 85 -9.86 3.19 5.22
N ILE A 86 -10.64 2.22 4.71
CA ILE A 86 -11.90 1.77 5.32
C ILE A 86 -11.92 0.24 5.35
N PRO A 87 -12.29 -0.41 6.48
CA PRO A 87 -12.36 -1.86 6.57
C PRO A 87 -13.49 -2.44 5.72
N MET A 88 -13.28 -3.65 5.17
CA MET A 88 -14.23 -4.39 4.35
C MET A 88 -15.39 -4.95 5.20
N THR A 89 -16.39 -4.12 5.42
CA THR A 89 -17.65 -4.43 6.11
C THR A 89 -18.83 -3.86 5.35
N ALA A 90 -20.05 -4.28 5.67
CA ALA A 90 -21.26 -3.70 5.07
C ALA A 90 -21.36 -2.18 5.34
N GLU A 91 -21.06 -1.74 6.55
CA GLU A 91 -21.03 -0.32 6.92
C GLU A 91 -19.88 0.41 6.25
N GLY A 92 -18.70 -0.24 6.12
CA GLY A 92 -17.58 0.30 5.36
C GLY A 92 -17.92 0.54 3.89
N LEU A 93 -18.62 -0.38 3.23
CA LEU A 93 -19.06 -0.20 1.83
C LEU A 93 -20.07 0.94 1.67
N LYS A 94 -20.97 1.15 2.64
CA LYS A 94 -21.87 2.32 2.65
C LYS A 94 -21.06 3.62 2.76
N ALA A 95 -20.03 3.64 3.63
CA ALA A 95 -19.13 4.78 3.77
C ALA A 95 -18.32 5.05 2.48
N VAL A 96 -17.79 4.01 1.85
CA VAL A 96 -17.09 4.12 0.56
C VAL A 96 -17.99 4.76 -0.50
N LYS A 97 -19.21 4.27 -0.66
CA LYS A 97 -20.17 4.82 -1.62
C LYS A 97 -20.44 6.31 -1.39
N ALA A 98 -20.64 6.71 -0.13
CA ALA A 98 -20.91 8.11 0.23
C ALA A 98 -19.70 9.01 -0.05
N LEU A 99 -18.51 8.61 0.40
CA LEU A 99 -17.28 9.37 0.21
C LEU A 99 -16.88 9.47 -1.28
N THR A 100 -17.05 8.40 -2.05
CA THR A 100 -16.81 8.42 -3.49
C THR A 100 -17.75 9.40 -4.21
N ALA A 101 -19.03 9.47 -3.82
CA ALA A 101 -19.96 10.45 -4.37
C ALA A 101 -19.56 11.90 -4.07
N GLU A 102 -18.77 12.14 -3.04
CA GLU A 102 -18.17 13.43 -2.69
C GLU A 102 -16.81 13.69 -3.35
N GLY A 103 -16.34 12.79 -4.21
CA GLY A 103 -15.02 12.88 -4.86
C GLY A 103 -13.84 12.55 -3.94
N ILE A 104 -14.09 11.91 -2.80
CA ILE A 104 -13.06 11.50 -1.84
C ILE A 104 -12.55 10.12 -2.22
N HIS A 105 -11.24 9.99 -2.40
CA HIS A 105 -10.59 8.72 -2.70
C HIS A 105 -10.60 7.76 -1.50
N THR A 106 -10.94 6.50 -1.76
CA THR A 106 -11.03 5.47 -0.72
C THR A 106 -10.16 4.26 -1.02
N ASN A 107 -9.69 3.58 0.04
CA ASN A 107 -8.94 2.33 -0.02
C ASN A 107 -9.61 1.30 0.89
N VAL A 108 -10.29 0.30 0.30
CA VAL A 108 -10.93 -0.75 1.09
C VAL A 108 -9.89 -1.76 1.53
N THR A 109 -9.72 -1.91 2.84
CA THR A 109 -8.72 -2.76 3.47
C THR A 109 -9.31 -4.01 4.13
N LEU A 110 -8.45 -4.94 4.55
CA LEU A 110 -8.83 -6.23 5.14
C LEU A 110 -9.64 -7.08 4.16
N VAL A 111 -9.16 -7.14 2.92
CA VAL A 111 -9.74 -7.94 1.86
C VAL A 111 -9.01 -9.27 1.77
N PHE A 112 -9.77 -10.38 1.86
CA PHE A 112 -9.26 -11.75 1.88
C PHE A 112 -9.93 -12.68 0.86
N SER A 113 -10.82 -12.14 0.01
CA SER A 113 -11.45 -12.88 -1.09
C SER A 113 -11.68 -11.99 -2.30
N ALA A 114 -11.73 -12.59 -3.49
CA ALA A 114 -12.01 -11.87 -4.72
C ALA A 114 -13.43 -11.28 -4.73
N ASN A 115 -14.40 -11.94 -4.08
CA ASN A 115 -15.76 -11.41 -3.92
C ASN A 115 -15.77 -10.10 -3.10
N GLN A 116 -14.96 -10.02 -2.03
CA GLN A 116 -14.82 -8.77 -1.27
C GLN A 116 -14.23 -7.65 -2.13
N ALA A 117 -13.20 -7.94 -2.92
CA ALA A 117 -12.60 -6.96 -3.81
C ALA A 117 -13.60 -6.47 -4.87
N LEU A 118 -14.40 -7.36 -5.45
CA LEU A 118 -15.43 -7.01 -6.43
C LEU A 118 -16.53 -6.13 -5.80
N LEU A 119 -16.98 -6.44 -4.58
CA LEU A 119 -17.94 -5.59 -3.85
C LEU A 119 -17.36 -4.20 -3.56
N ALA A 120 -16.09 -4.10 -3.17
CA ALA A 120 -15.41 -2.83 -2.95
C ALA A 120 -15.34 -1.99 -4.24
N ALA A 121 -14.98 -2.61 -5.37
CA ALA A 121 -14.93 -1.96 -6.67
C ALA A 121 -16.32 -1.45 -7.08
N ARG A 122 -17.37 -2.26 -6.92
CA ARG A 122 -18.77 -1.87 -7.23
C ARG A 122 -19.32 -0.81 -6.29
N ALA A 123 -18.79 -0.67 -5.08
CA ALA A 123 -19.10 0.45 -4.19
C ALA A 123 -18.40 1.76 -4.60
N GLY A 124 -17.46 1.73 -5.56
CA GLY A 124 -16.73 2.87 -6.10
C GLY A 124 -15.39 3.15 -5.41
N ALA A 125 -14.80 2.15 -4.73
CA ALA A 125 -13.50 2.30 -4.12
C ALA A 125 -12.42 2.68 -5.17
N THR A 126 -11.57 3.64 -4.86
CA THR A 126 -10.41 4.00 -5.71
C THR A 126 -9.35 2.89 -5.66
N TYR A 127 -9.15 2.33 -4.47
CA TYR A 127 -8.22 1.25 -4.21
C TYR A 127 -8.85 0.12 -3.42
N VAL A 128 -8.35 -1.09 -3.62
CA VAL A 128 -8.62 -2.26 -2.79
C VAL A 128 -7.31 -2.86 -2.32
N SER A 129 -7.22 -3.21 -1.04
CA SER A 129 -6.01 -3.78 -0.42
C SER A 129 -6.23 -5.24 -0.02
N PRO A 130 -6.03 -6.23 -0.93
CA PRO A 130 -6.01 -7.64 -0.59
C PRO A 130 -4.74 -8.01 0.19
N PHE A 131 -4.90 -8.82 1.24
CA PHE A 131 -3.85 -9.17 2.20
C PHE A 131 -3.27 -10.55 1.91
N LEU A 132 -2.34 -10.66 0.94
CA LEU A 132 -1.78 -11.96 0.57
C LEU A 132 -0.95 -12.60 1.69
N GLY A 133 -0.10 -11.87 2.37
CA GLY A 133 0.78 -12.46 3.39
C GLY A 133 0.06 -13.03 4.59
N ARG A 134 -1.12 -12.49 4.97
CA ARG A 134 -1.93 -13.10 6.04
C ARG A 134 -2.59 -14.40 5.61
N LEU A 135 -2.85 -14.60 4.33
CA LEU A 135 -3.32 -15.89 3.81
C LEU A 135 -2.19 -16.92 3.87
N ASP A 136 -0.97 -16.54 3.51
CA ASP A 136 0.19 -17.43 3.65
C ASP A 136 0.43 -17.82 5.12
N ASP A 137 0.22 -16.91 6.07
CA ASP A 137 0.34 -17.18 7.51
C ASP A 137 -0.61 -18.32 7.98
N ILE A 138 -1.69 -18.60 7.23
CA ILE A 138 -2.63 -19.71 7.48
C ILE A 138 -2.55 -20.83 6.43
N SER A 139 -1.44 -20.93 5.72
CA SER A 139 -1.16 -21.96 4.72
C SER A 139 -2.10 -21.92 3.49
N THR A 140 -2.60 -20.76 3.15
CA THR A 140 -3.39 -20.52 1.93
C THR A 140 -2.56 -19.64 0.98
N PRO A 141 -2.26 -20.08 -0.27
CA PRO A 141 -1.44 -19.28 -1.19
C PRO A 141 -2.05 -17.90 -1.45
N GLY A 142 -1.47 -16.87 -0.86
CA GLY A 142 -2.01 -15.51 -0.93
C GLY A 142 -1.93 -14.89 -2.32
N ILE A 143 -0.98 -15.33 -3.14
CA ILE A 143 -0.86 -14.87 -4.53
C ILE A 143 -2.06 -15.27 -5.38
N ASP A 144 -2.74 -16.38 -5.08
CA ASP A 144 -3.94 -16.81 -5.81
C ASP A 144 -5.07 -15.78 -5.67
N LEU A 145 -5.17 -15.12 -4.51
CA LEU A 145 -6.12 -14.01 -4.32
C LEU A 145 -5.82 -12.85 -5.26
N ILE A 146 -4.56 -12.45 -5.39
CA ILE A 146 -4.16 -11.37 -6.30
C ILE A 146 -4.48 -11.73 -7.75
N ASN A 147 -4.10 -12.94 -8.19
CA ASN A 147 -4.39 -13.44 -9.53
C ASN A 147 -5.90 -13.40 -9.85
N GLN A 148 -6.73 -13.87 -8.91
CA GLN A 148 -8.19 -13.87 -9.09
C GLN A 148 -8.75 -12.45 -9.21
N ILE A 149 -8.30 -11.51 -8.39
CA ILE A 149 -8.79 -10.13 -8.42
C ILE A 149 -8.39 -9.45 -9.74
N VAL A 150 -7.13 -9.57 -10.16
CA VAL A 150 -6.64 -9.02 -11.44
C VAL A 150 -7.47 -9.57 -12.59
N GLN A 151 -7.61 -10.90 -12.68
CA GLN A 151 -8.39 -11.53 -13.74
C GLN A 151 -9.86 -11.07 -13.76
N ILE A 152 -10.48 -10.89 -12.58
CA ILE A 152 -11.86 -10.39 -12.50
C ILE A 152 -11.92 -8.95 -12.97
N PHE A 153 -11.03 -8.06 -12.49
CA PHE A 153 -11.09 -6.64 -12.85
C PHE A 153 -10.83 -6.41 -14.33
N ASP A 154 -9.91 -7.17 -14.93
CA ASP A 154 -9.61 -7.12 -16.38
C ASP A 154 -10.81 -7.50 -17.26
N ASN A 155 -11.77 -8.29 -16.74
CA ASN A 155 -12.97 -8.65 -17.48
C ASN A 155 -14.02 -7.52 -17.60
N TYR A 156 -13.89 -6.46 -16.81
CA TYR A 156 -14.89 -5.40 -16.70
C TYR A 156 -14.27 -4.02 -16.90
N ALA A 157 -14.40 -3.45 -18.08
CA ALA A 157 -13.85 -2.16 -18.47
C ALA A 157 -14.42 -0.96 -17.66
N ASP A 158 -15.45 -1.17 -16.87
CA ASP A 158 -16.07 -0.17 -15.99
C ASP A 158 -15.55 -0.24 -14.55
N ILE A 159 -14.54 -1.07 -14.28
CA ILE A 159 -13.84 -1.14 -13.00
C ILE A 159 -12.50 -0.40 -13.11
N ASP A 160 -12.43 0.80 -12.53
CA ASP A 160 -11.21 1.61 -12.44
C ASP A 160 -10.46 1.44 -11.10
N THR A 161 -10.97 0.57 -10.22
CA THR A 161 -10.39 0.31 -8.91
C THR A 161 -9.01 -0.32 -9.02
N GLN A 162 -7.98 0.32 -8.46
CA GLN A 162 -6.61 -0.20 -8.47
C GLN A 162 -6.36 -1.18 -7.31
N ILE A 163 -5.58 -2.22 -7.58
CA ILE A 163 -5.21 -3.26 -6.61
C ILE A 163 -3.92 -2.85 -5.91
N ILE A 164 -3.98 -2.67 -4.59
CA ILE A 164 -2.80 -2.53 -3.72
C ILE A 164 -2.53 -3.86 -3.04
N ALA A 165 -1.64 -4.68 -3.58
CA ALA A 165 -1.20 -5.90 -2.92
C ALA A 165 -0.58 -5.56 -1.57
N ALA A 166 -1.20 -6.03 -0.47
CA ALA A 166 -0.88 -5.66 0.90
C ALA A 166 -0.45 -6.86 1.75
N SER A 167 0.10 -6.59 2.92
CA SER A 167 0.65 -7.63 3.79
C SER A 167 1.84 -8.37 3.16
N ILE A 168 2.65 -7.66 2.39
CA ILE A 168 3.90 -8.18 1.79
C ILE A 168 4.87 -8.59 2.90
N ARG A 169 5.49 -9.78 2.77
CA ARG A 169 6.40 -10.35 3.75
C ARG A 169 7.85 -10.45 3.28
N ASN A 170 8.08 -10.55 1.98
CA ASN A 170 9.39 -10.82 1.40
C ASN A 170 9.45 -10.39 -0.08
N PRO A 171 10.64 -10.35 -0.71
CA PRO A 171 10.81 -9.96 -2.11
C PRO A 171 10.10 -10.87 -3.12
N ILE A 172 9.87 -12.16 -2.80
CA ILE A 172 9.16 -13.09 -3.68
C ILE A 172 7.71 -12.64 -3.85
N HIS A 173 7.03 -12.25 -2.76
CA HIS A 173 5.68 -11.67 -2.85
C HIS A 173 5.61 -10.48 -3.81
N VAL A 174 6.64 -9.63 -3.81
CA VAL A 174 6.69 -8.46 -4.70
C VAL A 174 6.80 -8.89 -6.17
N THR A 175 7.67 -9.86 -6.45
CA THR A 175 7.84 -10.41 -7.80
C THR A 175 6.55 -11.07 -8.28
N ASP A 176 5.93 -11.90 -7.44
CA ASP A 176 4.71 -12.62 -7.78
C ASP A 176 3.54 -11.66 -8.03
N CYS A 177 3.39 -10.62 -7.20
CA CYS A 177 2.38 -9.59 -7.42
C CYS A 177 2.61 -8.80 -8.71
N ALA A 178 3.87 -8.54 -9.07
CA ALA A 178 4.21 -7.87 -10.33
C ALA A 178 3.88 -8.74 -11.54
N LEU A 179 4.17 -10.05 -11.47
CA LEU A 179 3.82 -11.03 -12.50
C LEU A 179 2.31 -11.23 -12.64
N ALA A 180 1.59 -11.19 -11.52
CA ALA A 180 0.13 -11.26 -11.49
C ALA A 180 -0.57 -10.05 -12.12
N GLY A 181 0.13 -8.90 -12.22
CA GLY A 181 -0.44 -7.68 -12.78
C GLY A 181 -1.09 -6.74 -11.74
N ALA A 182 -0.77 -6.87 -10.45
CA ALA A 182 -1.22 -5.90 -9.46
C ALA A 182 -0.76 -4.48 -9.82
N ASP A 183 -1.61 -3.46 -9.62
CA ASP A 183 -1.27 -2.08 -9.94
C ASP A 183 -0.19 -1.53 -9.02
N ILE A 184 -0.29 -1.87 -7.74
CA ILE A 184 0.53 -1.37 -6.65
C ILE A 184 0.87 -2.53 -5.71
N ALA A 185 2.09 -2.54 -5.17
CA ALA A 185 2.43 -3.31 -3.98
C ALA A 185 2.80 -2.34 -2.86
N THR A 186 2.20 -2.50 -1.68
CA THR A 186 2.62 -1.74 -0.51
C THR A 186 3.58 -2.59 0.32
N VAL A 187 4.82 -2.14 0.39
CA VAL A 187 5.97 -2.93 0.78
C VAL A 187 6.59 -2.37 2.07
N PRO A 188 6.79 -3.17 3.12
CA PRO A 188 7.52 -2.73 4.31
C PRO A 188 8.94 -2.29 3.96
N TYR A 189 9.46 -1.25 4.64
CA TYR A 189 10.80 -0.72 4.39
C TYR A 189 11.89 -1.81 4.38
N LYS A 190 11.84 -2.73 5.35
CA LYS A 190 12.78 -3.85 5.42
C LYS A 190 12.77 -4.70 4.13
N VAL A 191 11.61 -4.91 3.54
CA VAL A 191 11.49 -5.72 2.31
C VAL A 191 12.03 -4.92 1.11
N ILE A 192 11.79 -3.61 1.05
CA ILE A 192 12.41 -2.74 0.02
C ILE A 192 13.93 -2.88 0.07
N MET A 193 14.53 -2.80 1.26
CA MET A 193 15.97 -2.96 1.42
C MET A 193 16.47 -4.35 1.05
N GLN A 194 15.70 -5.41 1.33
CA GLN A 194 16.03 -6.77 0.87
C GLN A 194 16.01 -6.91 -0.65
N MET A 195 15.14 -6.20 -1.37
CA MET A 195 15.07 -6.24 -2.84
C MET A 195 16.30 -5.65 -3.52
N ILE A 196 17.02 -4.75 -2.84
CA ILE A 196 18.23 -4.12 -3.36
C ILE A 196 19.43 -5.06 -3.28
N HIS A 197 19.46 -5.93 -2.28
CA HIS A 197 20.59 -6.81 -1.99
C HIS A 197 20.64 -8.03 -2.93
N HIS A 198 21.78 -8.21 -3.60
CA HIS A 198 22.07 -9.42 -4.36
C HIS A 198 23.58 -9.73 -4.28
N PRO A 199 24.01 -10.97 -3.93
CA PRO A 199 25.43 -11.31 -3.78
C PRO A 199 26.28 -11.00 -5.01
N LEU A 200 25.75 -11.27 -6.21
CA LEU A 200 26.47 -10.98 -7.45
C LEU A 200 26.62 -9.47 -7.72
N THR A 201 25.74 -8.63 -7.22
CA THR A 201 25.89 -7.17 -7.28
C THR A 201 27.06 -6.72 -6.41
N ASP A 202 27.15 -7.22 -5.19
CA ASP A 202 28.21 -6.89 -4.24
C ASP A 202 29.57 -7.35 -4.77
N GLU A 203 29.66 -8.60 -5.25
CA GLU A 203 30.87 -9.15 -5.89
C GLU A 203 31.27 -8.35 -7.14
N GLY A 204 30.29 -7.98 -7.96
CA GLY A 204 30.48 -7.19 -9.18
C GLY A 204 31.07 -5.81 -8.89
N ILE A 205 30.53 -5.12 -7.87
CA ILE A 205 31.05 -3.81 -7.43
C ILE A 205 32.51 -3.92 -7.01
N VAL A 206 32.84 -4.90 -6.15
CA VAL A 206 34.21 -5.12 -5.70
C VAL A 206 35.17 -5.40 -6.85
N LYS A 207 34.74 -6.24 -7.79
CA LYS A 207 35.54 -6.54 -9.00
C LYS A 207 35.79 -5.28 -9.84
N PHE A 208 34.73 -4.49 -10.11
CA PHE A 208 34.87 -3.27 -10.93
C PHE A 208 35.76 -2.24 -10.25
N GLN A 209 35.68 -2.08 -8.93
CA GLN A 209 36.58 -1.21 -8.16
C GLN A 209 38.03 -1.63 -8.29
N LYS A 210 38.30 -2.95 -8.18
CA LYS A 210 39.64 -3.50 -8.33
C LYS A 210 40.22 -3.28 -9.76
N ASP A 211 39.43 -3.57 -10.78
CA ASP A 211 39.82 -3.41 -12.17
C ASP A 211 40.07 -1.93 -12.49
N TYR A 212 39.24 -1.02 -12.03
CA TYR A 212 39.42 0.42 -12.19
C TYR A 212 40.68 0.92 -11.53
N THR A 213 40.94 0.55 -10.29
CA THR A 213 42.14 0.97 -9.53
C THR A 213 43.41 0.44 -10.20
N ALA A 214 43.40 -0.78 -10.77
CA ALA A 214 44.57 -1.35 -11.43
C ALA A 214 44.96 -0.58 -12.70
N VAL A 215 43.99 0.03 -13.41
CA VAL A 215 44.25 0.73 -14.68
C VAL A 215 44.47 2.24 -14.46
N PHE A 216 43.67 2.85 -13.60
CA PHE A 216 43.64 4.33 -13.47
C PHE A 216 44.24 4.87 -12.15
N GLY A 217 44.62 3.99 -11.24
CA GLY A 217 45.07 4.39 -9.92
C GLY A 217 43.94 4.95 -9.03
N LYS A 218 44.31 5.50 -7.87
CA LYS A 218 43.34 6.14 -6.96
C LYS A 218 42.83 7.45 -7.53
#